data_81895208f59b985ba4344a84adf335a7
#
_entry.id   81895208f59b985ba4344a84adf335a7
#
_cell.length_a   1.000
_cell.length_b   1.000
_cell.length_c   1.000
_cell.angle_alpha   90.00
_cell.angle_beta   90.00
_cell.angle_gamma   90.00
#
_symmetry.space_group_name_H-M   'P 1'
#
loop_
_entity.id
_entity.type
_entity.pdbx_description
1 polymer ?
#
loop_
_entity_poly.entity_id
_entity_poly.type
_entity_poly.pdbx_seq_one_letter_code
_entity_poly.pdbx_strand_id
1 'polypeptide(L)'
;GTGLISLMLAQRNVSAKILAIDINENAVKLASENFRNSIFNENLKVELKDFKNFETNENFDLVVCNPPFFEKNASAKDVLARQQVELNFRNLVEKSTEIITKKGILSIILPSEAATDVKSLAAEFNLYLVREINIYGIEGGNLKRNILEFSLAQKPLEISDFVIEKSPRKYSDQYLNLTKNFHVFGK
;
A
#
# COMPACT_ATOMS: atom_id res chain seq x y z
N GLY A 1 -6.54 0.48 9.90
CA GLY A 1 -6.21 -0.92 10.22
C GLY A 1 -5.43 -1.07 11.53
N THR A 2 -4.85 -2.24 11.76
CA THR A 2 -4.16 -2.59 13.02
C THR A 2 -2.77 -1.96 13.20
N GLY A 3 -2.30 -1.16 12.24
CA GLY A 3 -0.96 -0.57 12.24
C GLY A 3 0.16 -1.54 11.79
N LEU A 4 -0.18 -2.74 11.31
CA LEU A 4 0.79 -3.76 10.95
C LEU A 4 1.81 -3.29 9.90
N ILE A 5 1.35 -2.61 8.83
CA ILE A 5 2.25 -2.09 7.80
C ILE A 5 3.26 -1.11 8.40
N SER A 6 2.81 -0.22 9.29
CA SER A 6 3.68 0.76 9.95
C SER A 6 4.73 0.07 10.83
N LEU A 7 4.35 -0.96 11.58
CA LEU A 7 5.28 -1.76 12.38
C LEU A 7 6.32 -2.48 11.52
N MET A 8 5.90 -3.07 10.39
CA MET A 8 6.81 -3.73 9.45
C MET A 8 7.79 -2.73 8.80
N LEU A 9 7.33 -1.53 8.48
CA LEU A 9 8.18 -0.45 7.96
C LEU A 9 9.18 0.03 9.02
N ALA A 10 8.73 0.24 10.26
CA ALA A 10 9.61 0.61 11.38
C ALA A 10 10.68 -0.45 11.66
N GLN A 11 10.32 -1.75 11.56
CA GLN A 11 11.28 -2.84 11.68
C GLN A 11 12.33 -2.85 10.56
N ARG A 12 11.95 -2.42 9.34
CA ARG A 12 12.87 -2.31 8.20
C ARG A 12 13.77 -1.07 8.27
N ASN A 13 13.25 0.00 8.81
CA ASN A 13 13.99 1.26 8.99
C ASN A 13 13.66 1.86 10.36
N VAL A 14 14.50 1.57 11.34
CA VAL A 14 14.30 1.97 12.74
C VAL A 14 14.37 3.48 12.97
N SER A 15 14.90 4.25 12.03
CA SER A 15 14.95 5.72 12.10
C SER A 15 13.77 6.40 11.39
N ALA A 16 12.94 5.65 10.68
CA ALA A 16 11.79 6.22 9.97
C ALA A 16 10.74 6.73 10.96
N LYS A 17 10.30 7.96 10.77
CA LYS A 17 9.11 8.50 11.45
C LYS A 17 7.88 8.16 10.62
N ILE A 18 6.90 7.52 11.23
CA ILE A 18 5.75 7.00 10.53
C ILE A 18 4.46 7.52 11.15
N LEU A 19 3.66 8.18 10.32
CA LEU A 19 2.30 8.57 10.64
C LEU A 19 1.33 7.62 9.95
N ALA A 20 0.53 6.90 10.71
CA ALA A 20 -0.59 6.12 10.22
C ALA A 20 -1.88 6.92 10.39
N ILE A 21 -2.80 6.80 9.44
CA ILE A 21 -4.13 7.38 9.58
C ILE A 21 -5.20 6.34 9.24
N ASP A 22 -6.33 6.43 9.91
CA ASP A 22 -7.51 5.61 9.62
C ASP A 22 -8.78 6.40 9.99
N ILE A 23 -9.87 6.15 9.27
CA ILE A 23 -11.18 6.74 9.56
C ILE A 23 -11.96 5.97 10.64
N ASN A 24 -11.52 4.75 10.94
CA ASN A 24 -12.17 3.89 11.92
C ASN A 24 -11.53 4.05 13.30
N GLU A 25 -12.31 4.57 14.26
CA GLU A 25 -11.84 4.81 15.62
C GLU A 25 -11.29 3.54 16.31
N ASN A 26 -11.93 2.38 16.10
CA ASN A 26 -11.47 1.13 16.70
C ASN A 26 -10.14 0.67 16.09
N ALA A 27 -9.95 0.88 14.78
CA ALA A 27 -8.68 0.62 14.12
C ALA A 27 -7.56 1.51 14.68
N VAL A 28 -7.84 2.80 14.87
CA VAL A 28 -6.89 3.75 15.47
C VAL A 28 -6.53 3.36 16.91
N LYS A 29 -7.53 2.98 17.74
CA LYS A 29 -7.28 2.51 19.11
C LYS A 29 -6.37 1.28 19.12
N LEU A 30 -6.67 0.29 18.29
CA LEU A 30 -5.86 -0.93 18.18
C LEU A 30 -4.44 -0.67 17.67
N ALA A 31 -4.31 0.17 16.63
CA ALA A 31 -3.00 0.57 16.12
C ALA A 31 -2.18 1.33 17.17
N SER A 32 -2.81 2.25 17.91
CA SER A 32 -2.17 3.01 19.00
C SER A 32 -1.65 2.07 20.11
N GLU A 33 -2.45 1.06 20.47
CA GLU A 33 -2.04 0.06 21.44
C GLU A 33 -0.85 -0.79 20.94
N ASN A 34 -0.93 -1.26 19.69
CA ASN A 34 0.16 -2.01 19.06
C ASN A 34 1.46 -1.19 18.96
N PHE A 35 1.36 0.10 18.61
CA PHE A 35 2.53 0.99 18.54
C PHE A 35 3.16 1.20 19.91
N ARG A 36 2.35 1.46 20.92
CA ARG A 36 2.80 1.68 22.31
C ARG A 36 3.51 0.46 22.89
N ASN A 37 3.06 -0.75 22.52
CA ASN A 37 3.64 -2.02 22.97
C ASN A 37 4.85 -2.47 22.12
N SER A 38 5.21 -1.73 21.07
CA SER A 38 6.36 -2.04 20.22
C SER A 38 7.62 -1.32 20.70
N ILE A 39 8.77 -1.87 20.31
CA ILE A 39 10.08 -1.20 20.55
C ILE A 39 10.27 0.05 19.66
N PHE A 40 9.34 0.31 18.73
CA PHE A 40 9.38 1.45 17.78
C PHE A 40 8.45 2.59 18.20
N ASN A 41 7.88 2.57 19.39
CA ASN A 41 6.83 3.46 19.87
C ASN A 41 7.12 4.95 19.68
N GLU A 42 8.39 5.38 19.83
CA GLU A 42 8.79 6.78 19.68
C GLU A 42 8.71 7.29 18.23
N ASN A 43 8.74 6.38 17.25
CA ASN A 43 8.74 6.69 15.82
C ASN A 43 7.40 6.46 15.14
N LEU A 44 6.42 5.94 15.87
CA LEU A 44 5.11 5.58 15.33
C LEU A 44 4.02 6.45 15.93
N LYS A 45 3.22 7.03 15.07
CA LYS A 45 2.03 7.81 15.42
C LYS A 45 0.85 7.33 14.62
N VAL A 46 -0.35 7.33 15.22
CA VAL A 46 -1.60 7.06 14.52
C VAL A 46 -2.62 8.15 14.83
N GLU A 47 -3.36 8.59 13.83
CA GLU A 47 -4.38 9.62 13.96
C GLU A 47 -5.71 9.17 13.33
N LEU A 48 -6.83 9.57 13.95
CA LEU A 48 -8.17 9.41 13.41
C LEU A 48 -8.39 10.50 12.37
N LYS A 49 -8.18 10.20 11.10
CA LYS A 49 -8.32 11.17 10.00
C LYS A 49 -8.81 10.49 8.73
N ASP A 50 -9.61 11.22 7.97
CA ASP A 50 -9.92 10.86 6.59
C ASP A 50 -8.83 11.40 5.67
N PHE A 51 -8.22 10.52 4.86
CA PHE A 51 -7.16 10.90 3.93
C PHE A 51 -7.61 11.94 2.90
N LYS A 52 -8.88 11.94 2.52
CA LYS A 52 -9.44 12.95 1.60
C LYS A 52 -9.28 14.37 2.10
N ASN A 53 -9.42 14.55 3.41
CA ASN A 53 -9.37 15.83 4.10
C ASN A 53 -8.08 15.98 4.92
N PHE A 54 -7.06 15.16 4.61
CA PHE A 54 -5.80 15.22 5.33
C PHE A 54 -5.01 16.46 4.92
N GLU A 55 -4.80 17.35 5.87
CA GLU A 55 -3.98 18.55 5.72
C GLU A 55 -2.74 18.43 6.59
N THR A 56 -1.62 18.80 6.03
CA THR A 56 -0.31 18.80 6.70
C THR A 56 0.65 19.77 6.02
N ASN A 57 1.57 20.33 6.79
CA ASN A 57 2.71 21.10 6.27
C ASN A 57 3.96 20.21 6.10
N GLU A 58 3.87 18.92 6.43
CA GLU A 58 4.97 17.96 6.30
C GLU A 58 4.92 17.30 4.93
N ASN A 59 6.09 17.00 4.36
CA ASN A 59 6.23 16.18 3.17
C ASN A 59 6.77 14.82 3.55
N PHE A 60 6.28 13.79 2.85
CA PHE A 60 6.61 12.40 3.10
C PHE A 60 7.48 11.83 1.98
N ASP A 61 8.48 11.05 2.35
CA ASP A 61 9.29 10.32 1.37
C ASP A 61 8.58 9.06 0.85
N LEU A 62 7.59 8.58 1.61
CA LEU A 62 6.82 7.39 1.27
C LEU A 62 5.39 7.50 1.77
N VAL A 63 4.43 7.33 0.86
CA VAL A 63 3.02 7.08 1.17
C VAL A 63 2.70 5.65 0.77
N VAL A 64 2.20 4.84 1.70
CA VAL A 64 1.84 3.44 1.46
C VAL A 64 0.36 3.22 1.72
N CYS A 65 -0.32 2.57 0.79
CA CYS A 65 -1.73 2.23 0.94
C CYS A 65 -2.03 0.82 0.43
N ASN A 66 -2.81 0.09 1.23
CA ASN A 66 -3.55 -1.10 0.79
C ASN A 66 -5.04 -0.77 0.92
N PRO A 67 -5.62 -0.07 -0.07
CA PRO A 67 -6.99 0.40 0.03
C PRO A 67 -7.97 -0.78 0.03
N PRO A 68 -9.16 -0.63 0.64
CA PRO A 68 -10.19 -1.65 0.56
C PRO A 68 -10.67 -1.79 -0.90
N PHE A 69 -10.71 -3.04 -1.39
CA PHE A 69 -11.22 -3.39 -2.70
C PHE A 69 -12.54 -4.13 -2.55
N PHE A 70 -13.55 -3.73 -3.32
CA PHE A 70 -14.77 -4.50 -3.44
C PHE A 70 -14.63 -5.41 -4.67
N GLU A 71 -14.80 -6.73 -4.48
CA GLU A 71 -14.86 -7.67 -5.58
C GLU A 71 -16.07 -7.34 -6.47
N LYS A 72 -15.87 -7.38 -7.79
CA LYS A 72 -16.90 -7.09 -8.79
C LYS A 72 -17.89 -8.25 -8.87
N ASN A 73 -18.98 -8.20 -8.11
CA ASN A 73 -20.13 -9.04 -8.33
C ASN A 73 -21.15 -8.31 -9.22
N ALA A 74 -21.55 -8.93 -10.34
CA ALA A 74 -22.22 -8.28 -11.49
C ALA A 74 -23.70 -7.91 -11.25
N SER A 75 -23.98 -6.82 -10.53
CA SER A 75 -25.35 -6.27 -10.35
C SER A 75 -25.38 -4.74 -10.46
N ALA A 76 -26.54 -4.12 -10.52
CA ALA A 76 -26.68 -2.66 -10.58
C ALA A 76 -26.03 -1.92 -9.37
N LYS A 77 -25.84 -2.61 -8.23
CA LYS A 77 -25.05 -2.12 -7.10
C LYS A 77 -23.58 -1.93 -7.45
N ASP A 78 -23.08 -2.60 -8.50
CA ASP A 78 -21.69 -2.57 -8.91
C ASP A 78 -21.26 -1.25 -9.58
N VAL A 79 -22.19 -0.54 -10.22
CA VAL A 79 -21.87 0.76 -10.84
C VAL A 79 -21.53 1.78 -9.76
N LEU A 80 -22.34 1.83 -8.70
CA LEU A 80 -22.07 2.72 -7.54
C LEU A 80 -20.80 2.31 -6.80
N ALA A 81 -20.58 1.00 -6.61
CA ALA A 81 -19.38 0.49 -5.98
C ALA A 81 -18.11 0.83 -6.80
N ARG A 82 -18.17 0.69 -8.14
CA ARG A 82 -17.05 1.10 -9.03
C ARG A 82 -16.77 2.58 -8.94
N GLN A 83 -17.81 3.43 -9.00
CA GLN A 83 -17.65 4.87 -8.86
C GLN A 83 -17.04 5.28 -7.52
N GLN A 84 -17.42 4.60 -6.43
CA GLN A 84 -16.82 4.83 -5.11
C GLN A 84 -15.35 4.41 -5.04
N VAL A 85 -14.99 3.26 -5.66
CA VAL A 85 -13.59 2.81 -5.73
C VAL A 85 -12.76 3.77 -6.57
N GLU A 86 -13.25 4.17 -7.74
CA GLU A 86 -12.59 5.15 -8.61
C GLU A 86 -12.40 6.50 -7.90
N LEU A 87 -13.44 6.99 -7.22
CA LEU A 87 -13.36 8.22 -6.43
C LEU A 87 -12.34 8.10 -5.29
N ASN A 88 -12.24 6.93 -4.65
CA ASN A 88 -11.26 6.68 -3.60
C ASN A 88 -9.83 6.67 -4.16
N PHE A 89 -9.59 6.07 -5.33
CA PHE A 89 -8.28 6.12 -5.98
C PHE A 89 -7.91 7.53 -6.42
N ARG A 90 -8.85 8.28 -6.98
CA ARG A 90 -8.62 9.68 -7.37
C ARG A 90 -8.19 10.52 -6.17
N ASN A 91 -8.92 10.46 -5.07
CA ASN A 91 -8.57 11.17 -3.84
C ASN A 91 -7.22 10.72 -3.28
N LEU A 92 -6.93 9.41 -3.33
CA LEU A 92 -5.65 8.88 -2.87
C LEU A 92 -4.49 9.42 -3.71
N VAL A 93 -4.60 9.36 -5.03
CA VAL A 93 -3.55 9.82 -5.96
C VAL A 93 -3.36 11.32 -5.83
N GLU A 94 -4.45 12.10 -5.94
CA GLU A 94 -4.42 13.56 -5.84
C GLU A 94 -3.80 14.03 -4.53
N LYS A 95 -4.32 13.58 -3.41
CA LYS A 95 -3.81 13.97 -2.08
C LYS A 95 -2.35 13.54 -1.88
N SER A 96 -1.94 12.40 -2.42
CA SER A 96 -0.55 11.97 -2.33
C SER A 96 0.39 12.92 -3.07
N THR A 97 -0.01 13.51 -4.19
CA THR A 97 0.85 14.48 -4.91
C THR A 97 1.11 15.76 -4.11
N GLU A 98 0.19 16.13 -3.22
CA GLU A 98 0.32 17.32 -2.40
C GLU A 98 1.32 17.13 -1.23
N ILE A 99 1.47 15.89 -0.77
CA ILE A 99 2.20 15.60 0.47
C ILE A 99 3.50 14.81 0.28
N ILE A 100 3.77 14.25 -0.91
CA ILE A 100 5.05 13.56 -1.14
C ILE A 100 6.14 14.55 -1.51
N THR A 101 7.38 14.25 -1.10
CA THR A 101 8.56 14.99 -1.58
C THR A 101 8.74 14.78 -3.08
N LYS A 102 9.51 15.65 -3.75
CA LYS A 102 9.78 15.52 -5.20
C LYS A 102 10.31 14.16 -5.62
N LYS A 103 11.08 13.49 -4.75
CA LYS A 103 11.60 12.13 -4.97
C LYS A 103 10.83 11.06 -4.20
N GLY A 104 9.79 11.47 -3.49
CA GLY A 104 8.95 10.58 -2.70
C GLY A 104 8.19 9.57 -3.56
N ILE A 105 7.74 8.53 -2.92
CA ILE A 105 7.05 7.40 -3.55
C ILE A 105 5.64 7.28 -2.97
N LEU A 106 4.67 7.14 -3.86
CA LEU A 106 3.35 6.60 -3.56
C LEU A 106 3.34 5.11 -3.93
N SER A 107 3.22 4.24 -2.95
CA SER A 107 3.18 2.77 -3.13
C SER A 107 1.80 2.24 -2.81
N ILE A 108 1.16 1.60 -3.80
CA ILE A 108 -0.20 1.06 -3.69
C ILE A 108 -0.19 -0.40 -4.09
N ILE A 109 -0.79 -1.28 -3.27
CA ILE A 109 -1.11 -2.64 -3.68
C ILE A 109 -2.57 -2.71 -4.09
N LEU A 110 -2.86 -3.38 -5.21
CA LEU A 110 -4.21 -3.44 -5.78
C LEU A 110 -4.44 -4.73 -6.59
N PRO A 111 -5.71 -5.14 -6.84
CA PRO A 111 -6.01 -6.20 -7.79
C PRO A 111 -5.53 -5.85 -9.19
N SER A 112 -5.06 -6.87 -9.93
CA SER A 112 -4.50 -6.67 -11.28
C SER A 112 -5.46 -6.01 -12.26
N GLU A 113 -6.75 -6.23 -12.09
CA GLU A 113 -7.81 -5.65 -12.92
C GLU A 113 -7.92 -4.12 -12.79
N ALA A 114 -7.49 -3.56 -11.66
CA ALA A 114 -7.51 -2.11 -11.42
C ALA A 114 -6.21 -1.40 -11.84
N ALA A 115 -5.17 -2.14 -12.19
CA ALA A 115 -3.85 -1.57 -12.41
C ALA A 115 -3.81 -0.55 -13.55
N THR A 116 -4.47 -0.85 -14.67
CA THR A 116 -4.51 0.05 -15.84
C THR A 116 -5.20 1.37 -15.52
N ASP A 117 -6.35 1.32 -14.84
CA ASP A 117 -7.12 2.50 -14.48
C ASP A 117 -6.34 3.39 -13.52
N VAL A 118 -5.66 2.80 -12.52
CA VAL A 118 -4.85 3.55 -11.56
C VAL A 118 -3.60 4.15 -12.21
N LYS A 119 -2.96 3.46 -13.16
CA LYS A 119 -1.83 4.02 -13.94
C LYS A 119 -2.27 5.23 -14.76
N SER A 120 -3.41 5.15 -15.44
CA SER A 120 -3.97 6.26 -16.23
C SER A 120 -4.30 7.44 -15.33
N LEU A 121 -4.95 7.18 -14.21
CA LEU A 121 -5.30 8.19 -13.22
C LEU A 121 -4.05 8.88 -12.63
N ALA A 122 -3.02 8.13 -12.29
CA ALA A 122 -1.78 8.69 -11.76
C ALA A 122 -1.10 9.64 -12.77
N ALA A 123 -1.15 9.29 -14.06
CA ALA A 123 -0.63 10.15 -15.13
C ALA A 123 -1.37 11.49 -15.26
N GLU A 124 -2.69 11.54 -15.00
CA GLU A 124 -3.46 12.79 -14.96
C GLU A 124 -2.92 13.77 -13.90
N PHE A 125 -2.35 13.25 -12.81
CA PHE A 125 -1.76 14.03 -11.72
C PHE A 125 -0.23 14.18 -11.83
N ASN A 126 0.35 13.92 -13.01
CA ASN A 126 1.80 14.00 -13.25
C ASN A 126 2.64 13.09 -12.34
N LEU A 127 2.08 11.96 -11.90
CA LEU A 127 2.82 10.90 -11.24
C LEU A 127 3.34 9.90 -12.27
N TYR A 128 4.63 9.65 -12.25
CA TYR A 128 5.31 8.70 -13.12
C TYR A 128 5.36 7.34 -12.43
N LEU A 129 4.91 6.28 -13.11
CA LEU A 129 5.13 4.91 -12.65
C LEU A 129 6.64 4.63 -12.72
N VAL A 130 7.22 4.30 -11.57
CA VAL A 130 8.68 4.04 -11.44
C VAL A 130 8.97 2.58 -11.11
N ARG A 131 8.01 1.87 -10.54
CA ARG A 131 8.12 0.42 -10.29
C ARG A 131 6.77 -0.26 -10.39
N GLU A 132 6.78 -1.47 -10.95
CA GLU A 132 5.65 -2.38 -10.99
C GLU A 132 6.07 -3.77 -10.54
N ILE A 133 5.41 -4.32 -9.55
CA ILE A 133 5.63 -5.69 -9.08
C ILE A 133 4.36 -6.48 -9.34
N ASN A 134 4.46 -7.48 -10.22
CA ASN A 134 3.37 -8.40 -10.54
C ASN A 134 3.35 -9.53 -9.50
N ILE A 135 2.24 -9.73 -8.80
CA ILE A 135 2.13 -10.73 -7.74
C ILE A 135 1.28 -11.89 -8.20
N TYR A 136 1.91 -13.07 -8.23
CA TYR A 136 1.29 -14.34 -8.54
C TYR A 136 1.07 -15.14 -7.25
N GLY A 137 -0.13 -15.70 -7.07
CA GLY A 137 -0.42 -16.52 -5.90
C GLY A 137 0.37 -17.83 -5.89
N ILE A 138 0.56 -18.41 -7.08
CA ILE A 138 1.32 -19.66 -7.28
C ILE A 138 2.10 -19.56 -8.60
N GLU A 139 3.21 -20.26 -8.70
CA GLU A 139 4.03 -20.35 -9.89
C GLU A 139 3.22 -20.89 -11.09
N GLY A 140 3.33 -20.21 -12.25
CA GLY A 140 2.52 -20.50 -13.43
C GLY A 140 1.03 -20.15 -13.34
N GLY A 141 0.60 -19.57 -12.23
CA GLY A 141 -0.79 -19.11 -12.04
C GLY A 141 -1.07 -17.74 -12.66
N ASN A 142 -2.31 -17.29 -12.52
CA ASN A 142 -2.72 -15.98 -13.01
C ASN A 142 -2.18 -14.85 -12.11
N LEU A 143 -1.91 -13.70 -12.72
CA LEU A 143 -1.63 -12.45 -12.01
C LEU A 143 -2.80 -12.10 -11.09
N LYS A 144 -2.50 -11.84 -9.82
CA LYS A 144 -3.52 -11.58 -8.79
C LYS A 144 -3.54 -10.12 -8.35
N ARG A 145 -2.37 -9.55 -8.16
CA ARG A 145 -2.22 -8.18 -7.64
C ARG A 145 -1.02 -7.51 -8.30
N ASN A 146 -1.05 -6.18 -8.29
CA ASN A 146 0.13 -5.38 -8.58
C ASN A 146 0.48 -4.53 -7.36
N ILE A 147 1.77 -4.33 -7.12
CA ILE A 147 2.25 -3.16 -6.38
C ILE A 147 2.71 -2.17 -7.42
N LEU A 148 2.13 -0.97 -7.37
CA LEU A 148 2.51 0.14 -8.24
C LEU A 148 3.17 1.22 -7.37
N GLU A 149 4.36 1.65 -7.79
CA GLU A 149 5.08 2.74 -7.14
C GLU A 149 5.20 3.92 -8.11
N PHE A 150 4.73 5.07 -7.65
CA PHE A 150 4.71 6.30 -8.43
C PHE A 150 5.56 7.37 -7.76
N SER A 151 6.12 8.30 -8.55
CA SER A 151 6.89 9.44 -8.07
C SER A 151 6.59 10.69 -8.91
N LEU A 152 6.75 11.88 -8.33
CA LEU A 152 6.74 13.14 -9.06
C LEU A 152 7.99 13.33 -9.93
N ALA A 153 9.07 12.59 -9.65
CA ALA A 153 10.27 12.58 -10.46
C ALA A 153 10.26 11.40 -11.43
N GLN A 154 10.43 11.69 -12.71
CA GLN A 154 10.58 10.65 -13.73
C GLN A 154 11.86 9.83 -13.48
N LYS A 155 11.71 8.51 -13.52
CA LYS A 155 12.80 7.53 -13.40
C LYS A 155 12.55 6.39 -14.40
N PRO A 156 13.57 5.60 -14.76
CA PRO A 156 13.36 4.36 -15.49
C PRO A 156 12.37 3.45 -14.77
N LEU A 157 11.44 2.87 -15.52
CA LEU A 157 10.48 1.92 -14.96
C LEU A 157 11.14 0.57 -14.69
N GLU A 158 11.02 0.09 -13.46
CA GLU A 158 11.42 -1.25 -13.04
C GLU A 158 10.18 -2.16 -13.00
N ILE A 159 10.22 -3.28 -13.72
CA ILE A 159 9.15 -4.30 -13.68
C ILE A 159 9.74 -5.60 -13.16
N SER A 160 9.03 -6.23 -12.22
CA SER A 160 9.44 -7.53 -11.67
C SER A 160 8.23 -8.38 -11.31
N ASP A 161 8.46 -9.69 -11.25
CA ASP A 161 7.47 -10.66 -10.84
C ASP A 161 7.77 -11.17 -9.43
N PHE A 162 6.71 -11.40 -8.65
CA PHE A 162 6.78 -11.95 -7.32
C PHE A 162 5.80 -13.13 -7.18
N VAL A 163 6.31 -14.28 -6.82
CA VAL A 163 5.54 -15.52 -6.64
C VAL A 163 5.42 -15.84 -5.16
N ILE A 164 4.19 -16.07 -4.65
CA ILE A 164 3.98 -16.40 -3.24
C ILE A 164 4.25 -17.90 -2.99
N GLU A 165 3.62 -18.79 -3.75
CA GLU A 165 3.79 -20.23 -3.61
C GLU A 165 4.46 -20.84 -4.86
N LYS A 166 5.49 -21.64 -4.67
CA LYS A 166 6.11 -22.43 -5.77
C LYS A 166 5.28 -23.68 -6.12
N SER A 167 4.47 -24.16 -5.20
CA SER A 167 3.50 -25.23 -5.36
C SER A 167 2.47 -25.16 -4.22
N PRO A 168 1.30 -25.82 -4.29
CA PRO A 168 0.26 -25.75 -3.27
C PRO A 168 0.82 -25.98 -1.85
N ARG A 169 0.60 -24.98 -0.96
CA ARG A 169 1.05 -24.97 0.45
C ARG A 169 2.57 -24.94 0.63
N LYS A 170 3.34 -24.60 -0.41
CA LYS A 170 4.80 -24.44 -0.32
C LYS A 170 5.19 -23.06 -0.80
N TYR A 171 5.61 -22.20 0.10
CA TYR A 171 6.06 -20.87 -0.22
C TYR A 171 7.28 -20.86 -1.15
N SER A 172 7.36 -19.84 -2.01
CA SER A 172 8.53 -19.59 -2.84
C SER A 172 9.69 -19.08 -2.00
N ASP A 173 10.89 -19.19 -2.54
CA ASP A 173 12.10 -18.66 -1.89
C ASP A 173 12.07 -17.11 -1.83
N GLN A 174 11.43 -16.46 -2.82
CA GLN A 174 11.17 -15.02 -2.81
C GLN A 174 10.33 -14.61 -1.60
N TYR A 175 9.20 -15.32 -1.38
CA TYR A 175 8.30 -15.04 -0.26
C TYR A 175 8.97 -15.30 1.09
N LEU A 176 9.61 -16.45 1.26
CA LEU A 176 10.32 -16.80 2.48
C LEU A 176 11.41 -15.79 2.82
N ASN A 177 12.17 -15.35 1.81
CA ASN A 177 13.25 -14.39 1.99
C ASN A 177 12.73 -13.00 2.35
N LEU A 178 11.62 -12.56 1.72
CA LEU A 178 10.97 -11.29 2.03
C LEU A 178 10.41 -11.28 3.45
N THR A 179 9.82 -12.39 3.89
CA THR A 179 9.04 -12.47 5.13
C THR A 179 9.79 -13.03 6.32
N LYS A 180 11.02 -13.52 6.15
CA LYS A 180 11.82 -14.22 7.19
C LYS A 180 11.94 -13.50 8.54
N ASN A 181 11.89 -12.16 8.52
CA ASN A 181 11.99 -11.35 9.73
C ASN A 181 10.63 -11.01 10.35
N PHE A 182 9.52 -11.38 9.70
CA PHE A 182 8.15 -11.09 10.13
C PHE A 182 7.38 -12.32 10.58
N HIS A 183 7.85 -13.51 10.24
CA HIS A 183 7.23 -14.78 10.63
C HIS A 183 8.10 -15.53 11.61
N VAL A 184 7.46 -16.06 12.64
CA VAL A 184 8.06 -17.07 13.53
C VAL A 184 7.83 -18.45 12.86
N PHE A 185 8.38 -18.67 11.67
CA PHE A 185 8.43 -20.02 11.11
C PHE A 185 9.48 -20.79 11.90
N GLY A 186 9.01 -21.73 12.72
CA GLY A 186 9.71 -22.70 13.51
C GLY A 186 11.23 -22.56 13.65
N LYS A 187 11.61 -22.26 14.86
CA LYS A 187 12.96 -22.64 15.29
C LYS A 187 13.04 -24.16 15.39
#